data_050621c3b76b65b2385d7d607a46bc0e
#
_entry.id   050621c3b76b65b2385d7d607a46bc0e
#
_cell.length_a   1.000
_cell.length_b   1.000
_cell.length_c   1.000
_cell.angle_alpha   90.00
_cell.angle_beta   90.00
_cell.angle_gamma   90.00
#
_symmetry.space_group_name_H-M   'P 1'
#
loop_
_entity.id
_entity.type
_entity.pdbx_description
1 polymer ?
#
loop_
_entity_poly.entity_id
_entity_poly.type
_entity_poly.pdbx_seq_one_letter_code
_entity_poly.pdbx_strand_id
1 'polypeptide(L)'
;MYFQVVIETNEKVGKQSKNKQYFELDKADLSDIEARVLVPFFKGEDFQFDGYFLSKAEVKRLAIKQTEKTVAELSKYENDHMPSNVSMFVSPSDILRYEKYTKDITNEVFDRVKGTLSKAAPATSSVAEKTKSEVLDQSKVFIVHGRDDLAKISAARFVEKLGLKAIILHEQVSGGKTIIEKIEEHTNVGFALVLYTPCDSGGLVGDQPKSRARQNVVFEHGYLISKLGRRHVCALVKDGTEVPNDISGVVYVPLDDHGAWHLAVAKELRNAGYGVDMNKVT
;
A
#
# COMPACT_ATOMS: atom_id res chain seq x y z
N MET A 1 -25.85 -8.91 3.53
CA MET A 1 -25.01 -10.03 3.07
C MET A 1 -23.58 -9.55 3.10
N TYR A 2 -22.66 -10.33 3.66
CA TYR A 2 -21.28 -9.91 3.90
C TYR A 2 -20.31 -10.93 3.33
N PHE A 3 -19.12 -10.48 2.95
CA PHE A 3 -18.06 -11.31 2.40
C PHE A 3 -16.88 -11.36 3.36
N GLN A 4 -16.38 -12.55 3.57
CA GLN A 4 -15.31 -12.89 4.50
C GLN A 4 -14.16 -13.46 3.68
N VAL A 5 -13.03 -12.79 3.64
CA VAL A 5 -11.88 -13.24 2.87
C VAL A 5 -10.78 -13.69 3.83
N VAL A 6 -10.22 -14.86 3.57
CA VAL A 6 -9.07 -15.39 4.30
C VAL A 6 -7.97 -15.76 3.34
N ILE A 7 -6.76 -15.29 3.64
CA ILE A 7 -5.54 -15.67 2.93
C ILE A 7 -4.62 -16.39 3.90
N GLU A 8 -4.22 -17.60 3.55
CA GLU A 8 -3.21 -18.39 4.22
C GLU A 8 -1.92 -18.32 3.41
N THR A 9 -0.81 -17.97 4.06
CA THR A 9 0.50 -17.85 3.42
C THR A 9 1.40 -19.06 3.72
N ASN A 10 2.53 -19.13 3.02
CA ASN A 10 3.56 -20.13 3.27
C ASN A 10 4.37 -19.85 4.56
N GLU A 11 4.28 -18.64 5.11
CA GLU A 11 4.93 -18.26 6.36
C GLU A 11 4.39 -19.08 7.54
N LYS A 12 5.29 -19.58 8.38
CA LYS A 12 4.93 -20.38 9.56
C LYS A 12 5.01 -19.53 10.82
N VAL A 13 3.99 -19.64 11.68
CA VAL A 13 3.92 -18.91 12.94
C VAL A 13 3.62 -19.83 14.11
N GLY A 14 4.16 -19.45 15.27
CA GLY A 14 3.93 -20.13 16.56
C GLY A 14 4.62 -21.49 16.69
N LYS A 15 4.56 -22.04 17.91
CA LYS A 15 5.20 -23.33 18.28
C LYS A 15 4.68 -24.53 17.47
N GLN A 16 3.47 -24.44 16.93
CA GLN A 16 2.84 -25.50 16.15
C GLN A 16 3.10 -25.37 14.64
N SER A 17 3.95 -24.43 14.22
CA SER A 17 4.28 -24.20 12.80
C SER A 17 3.04 -24.08 11.90
N LYS A 18 1.97 -23.43 12.37
CA LYS A 18 0.78 -23.16 11.58
C LYS A 18 1.09 -22.09 10.53
N ASN A 19 0.44 -22.18 9.39
CA ASN A 19 0.54 -21.14 8.37
C ASN A 19 -0.09 -19.85 8.87
N LYS A 20 0.54 -18.73 8.57
CA LYS A 20 0.02 -17.39 8.90
C LYS A 20 -1.23 -17.11 8.08
N GLN A 21 -2.24 -16.58 8.73
CA GLN A 21 -3.51 -16.22 8.12
C GLN A 21 -3.78 -14.74 8.28
N TYR A 22 -4.33 -14.15 7.23
CA TYR A 22 -4.80 -12.78 7.17
C TYR A 22 -6.29 -12.78 6.88
N PHE A 23 -7.02 -11.80 7.40
CA PHE A 23 -8.47 -11.77 7.33
C PHE A 23 -8.97 -10.39 6.95
N GLU A 24 -9.78 -10.29 5.92
CA GLU A 24 -10.66 -9.14 5.71
C GLU A 24 -12.10 -9.58 5.90
N LEU A 25 -12.69 -9.11 7.01
CA LEU A 25 -13.99 -9.54 7.49
C LEU A 25 -15.06 -8.48 7.21
N ASP A 26 -16.32 -8.93 7.11
CA ASP A 26 -17.53 -8.11 7.03
C ASP A 26 -17.54 -7.09 5.87
N LYS A 27 -16.93 -7.48 4.74
CA LYS A 27 -16.95 -6.65 3.53
C LYS A 27 -18.33 -6.68 2.89
N ALA A 28 -18.87 -5.51 2.57
CA ALA A 28 -20.18 -5.37 1.93
C ALA A 28 -20.08 -5.41 0.39
N ASP A 29 -18.92 -5.09 -0.16
CA ASP A 29 -18.68 -5.02 -1.61
C ASP A 29 -17.70 -6.10 -2.06
N LEU A 30 -18.19 -7.04 -2.86
CA LEU A 30 -17.38 -8.10 -3.44
C LEU A 30 -16.57 -7.58 -4.63
N SER A 31 -17.04 -6.57 -5.34
CA SER A 31 -16.35 -6.01 -6.51
C SER A 31 -15.04 -5.32 -6.13
N ASP A 32 -14.96 -4.70 -4.96
CA ASP A 32 -13.70 -4.17 -4.40
C ASP A 32 -12.68 -5.27 -4.19
N ILE A 33 -13.11 -6.39 -3.59
CA ILE A 33 -12.25 -7.57 -3.37
C ILE A 33 -11.75 -8.15 -4.70
N GLU A 34 -12.64 -8.25 -5.69
CA GLU A 34 -12.29 -8.72 -7.03
C GLU A 34 -11.22 -7.84 -7.68
N ALA A 35 -11.44 -6.54 -7.69
CA ALA A 35 -10.54 -5.59 -8.33
C ALA A 35 -9.19 -5.48 -7.62
N ARG A 36 -9.20 -5.37 -6.28
CA ARG A 36 -8.02 -5.08 -5.47
C ARG A 36 -7.18 -6.31 -5.13
N VAL A 37 -7.81 -7.48 -5.00
CA VAL A 37 -7.15 -8.71 -4.56
C VAL A 37 -7.08 -9.75 -5.66
N LEU A 38 -8.23 -10.13 -6.26
CA LEU A 38 -8.25 -11.29 -7.17
C LEU A 38 -7.67 -10.99 -8.55
N VAL A 39 -7.93 -9.82 -9.10
CA VAL A 39 -7.39 -9.44 -10.42
C VAL A 39 -5.85 -9.40 -10.38
N PRO A 40 -5.19 -8.71 -9.44
CA PRO A 40 -3.74 -8.76 -9.30
C PRO A 40 -3.22 -10.18 -9.00
N PHE A 41 -3.90 -10.93 -8.11
CA PHE A 41 -3.53 -12.31 -7.79
C PHE A 41 -3.49 -13.20 -9.03
N PHE A 42 -4.51 -13.14 -9.91
CA PHE A 42 -4.52 -13.93 -11.14
C PHE A 42 -3.54 -13.46 -12.19
N LYS A 43 -3.22 -12.17 -12.21
CA LYS A 43 -2.16 -11.60 -13.06
C LYS A 43 -0.74 -11.90 -12.55
N GLY A 44 -0.59 -12.35 -11.30
CA GLY A 44 0.72 -12.58 -10.68
C GLY A 44 1.37 -11.29 -10.18
N GLU A 45 0.58 -10.26 -9.99
CA GLU A 45 0.96 -8.96 -9.43
C GLU A 45 0.83 -8.99 -7.90
N ASP A 46 1.59 -8.12 -7.22
CA ASP A 46 1.43 -7.93 -5.78
C ASP A 46 0.11 -7.19 -5.48
N PHE A 47 -0.51 -7.52 -4.36
CA PHE A 47 -1.77 -6.91 -3.94
C PHE A 47 -1.79 -6.64 -2.43
N GLN A 48 -2.60 -5.66 -2.02
CA GLN A 48 -2.77 -5.32 -0.62
C GLN A 48 -3.94 -6.10 -0.01
N PHE A 49 -3.70 -6.71 1.16
CA PHE A 49 -4.70 -7.43 1.91
C PHE A 49 -4.47 -7.28 3.42
N ASP A 50 -5.49 -6.88 4.18
CA ASP A 50 -5.42 -6.66 5.63
C ASP A 50 -4.24 -5.75 6.05
N GLY A 51 -3.98 -4.71 5.25
CA GLY A 51 -2.86 -3.79 5.47
C GLY A 51 -1.48 -4.31 5.04
N TYR A 52 -1.37 -5.56 4.58
CA TYR A 52 -0.13 -6.20 4.12
C TYR A 52 -0.08 -6.28 2.59
N PHE A 53 1.12 -6.19 2.04
CA PHE A 53 1.34 -6.53 0.63
C PHE A 53 1.72 -7.99 0.52
N LEU A 54 0.98 -8.72 -0.29
CA LEU A 54 1.17 -10.13 -0.54
C LEU A 54 1.44 -10.37 -2.03
N SER A 55 2.37 -11.26 -2.32
CA SER A 55 2.58 -11.77 -3.67
C SER A 55 1.85 -13.10 -3.86
N LYS A 56 1.52 -13.44 -5.10
CA LYS A 56 0.92 -14.75 -5.41
C LYS A 56 1.78 -15.92 -4.93
N ALA A 57 3.11 -15.77 -4.96
CA ALA A 57 4.04 -16.82 -4.54
C ALA A 57 3.99 -17.10 -3.03
N GLU A 58 3.61 -16.12 -2.22
CA GLU A 58 3.47 -16.26 -0.76
C GLU A 58 2.13 -16.87 -0.38
N VAL A 59 1.11 -16.76 -1.24
CA VAL A 59 -0.24 -17.24 -0.96
C VAL A 59 -0.33 -18.75 -1.17
N LYS A 60 -0.58 -19.48 -0.09
CA LYS A 60 -0.86 -20.91 -0.11
C LYS A 60 -2.32 -21.20 -0.43
N ARG A 61 -3.23 -20.42 0.18
CA ARG A 61 -4.68 -20.56 0.00
C ARG A 61 -5.36 -19.20 0.11
N LEU A 62 -6.32 -18.94 -0.78
CA LEU A 62 -7.26 -17.83 -0.70
C LEU A 62 -8.66 -18.42 -0.68
N ALA A 63 -9.50 -17.99 0.24
CA ALA A 63 -10.90 -18.42 0.32
C ALA A 63 -11.82 -17.22 0.56
N ILE A 64 -12.99 -17.27 -0.06
CA ILE A 64 -14.04 -16.25 0.06
C ILE A 64 -15.31 -16.94 0.53
N LYS A 65 -15.79 -16.49 1.68
CA LYS A 65 -17.02 -17.00 2.27
C LYS A 65 -18.05 -15.90 2.38
N GLN A 66 -19.31 -16.28 2.28
CA GLN A 66 -20.45 -15.39 2.38
C GLN A 66 -21.22 -15.68 3.66
N THR A 67 -21.68 -14.62 4.34
CA THR A 67 -22.54 -14.68 5.52
C THR A 67 -23.73 -13.76 5.39
N GLU A 68 -24.83 -14.07 6.08
CA GLU A 68 -26.03 -13.20 6.11
C GLU A 68 -25.87 -12.02 7.07
N LYS A 69 -25.15 -12.26 8.20
CA LYS A 69 -24.83 -11.29 9.25
C LYS A 69 -23.34 -11.08 9.30
N THR A 70 -22.90 -10.03 10.01
CA THR A 70 -21.48 -9.81 10.27
C THR A 70 -20.93 -10.95 11.13
N VAL A 71 -19.65 -11.30 10.94
CA VAL A 71 -19.02 -12.31 11.80
C VAL A 71 -18.89 -11.83 13.23
N ALA A 72 -18.87 -10.53 13.46
CA ALA A 72 -18.90 -9.94 14.79
C ALA A 72 -20.23 -10.24 15.51
N GLU A 73 -21.38 -10.05 14.82
CA GLU A 73 -22.70 -10.40 15.37
C GLU A 73 -22.85 -11.90 15.62
N LEU A 74 -22.36 -12.73 14.68
CA LEU A 74 -22.42 -14.18 14.81
C LEU A 74 -21.52 -14.71 15.95
N SER A 75 -20.32 -14.15 16.08
CA SER A 75 -19.41 -14.45 17.19
C SER A 75 -20.04 -14.10 18.54
N LYS A 76 -20.65 -12.91 18.64
CA LYS A 76 -21.37 -12.50 19.84
C LYS A 76 -22.51 -13.46 20.16
N TYR A 77 -23.31 -13.82 19.16
CA TYR A 77 -24.41 -14.78 19.34
C TYR A 77 -23.93 -16.12 19.87
N GLU A 78 -22.86 -16.70 19.32
CA GLU A 78 -22.29 -17.97 19.81
C GLU A 78 -21.79 -17.84 21.26
N ASN A 79 -21.13 -16.76 21.61
CA ASN A 79 -20.64 -16.54 22.98
C ASN A 79 -21.79 -16.34 23.98
N ASP A 80 -22.85 -15.61 23.60
CA ASP A 80 -24.02 -15.37 24.45
C ASP A 80 -24.86 -16.65 24.72
N HIS A 81 -24.79 -17.64 23.81
CA HIS A 81 -25.53 -18.92 23.90
C HIS A 81 -24.64 -20.09 24.28
N MET A 82 -23.42 -19.85 24.73
CA MET A 82 -22.50 -20.90 25.14
C MET A 82 -22.93 -21.51 26.47
N PRO A 83 -22.90 -22.85 26.58
CA PRO A 83 -23.21 -23.53 27.87
C PRO A 83 -22.26 -23.06 28.98
N SER A 84 -22.78 -22.89 30.21
CA SER A 84 -22.02 -22.35 31.34
C SER A 84 -20.82 -23.19 31.78
N ASN A 85 -20.75 -24.45 31.34
CA ASN A 85 -19.64 -25.36 31.61
C ASN A 85 -18.54 -25.33 30.54
N VAL A 86 -18.67 -24.51 29.52
CA VAL A 86 -17.67 -24.35 28.43
C VAL A 86 -16.92 -23.04 28.61
N SER A 87 -15.61 -23.13 28.87
CA SER A 87 -14.73 -21.97 28.97
C SER A 87 -13.98 -21.78 27.64
N MET A 88 -14.69 -21.35 26.61
CA MET A 88 -14.13 -21.08 25.28
C MET A 88 -14.71 -19.78 24.77
N PHE A 89 -13.89 -19.02 24.04
CA PHE A 89 -14.32 -17.80 23.36
C PHE A 89 -14.27 -18.00 21.84
N VAL A 90 -15.38 -17.72 21.17
CA VAL A 90 -15.48 -17.77 19.72
C VAL A 90 -15.14 -16.39 19.17
N SER A 91 -14.00 -16.26 18.48
CA SER A 91 -13.63 -15.03 17.81
C SER A 91 -14.40 -14.83 16.48
N PRO A 92 -14.47 -13.61 15.92
CA PRO A 92 -15.07 -13.38 14.60
C PRO A 92 -14.45 -14.26 13.50
N SER A 93 -13.14 -14.50 13.52
CA SER A 93 -12.48 -15.37 12.54
C SER A 93 -12.80 -16.84 12.70
N ASP A 94 -13.18 -17.29 13.92
CA ASP A 94 -13.60 -18.69 14.14
C ASP A 94 -14.93 -19.01 13.47
N ILE A 95 -15.81 -18.01 13.30
CA ILE A 95 -17.10 -18.14 12.57
C ILE A 95 -16.88 -18.68 11.14
N LEU A 96 -15.75 -18.39 10.54
CA LEU A 96 -15.41 -18.88 9.19
C LEU A 96 -15.33 -20.41 9.09
N ARG A 97 -15.23 -21.11 10.24
CA ARG A 97 -15.24 -22.58 10.33
C ARG A 97 -16.63 -23.18 10.53
N TYR A 98 -17.64 -22.34 10.78
CA TYR A 98 -19.00 -22.79 11.05
C TYR A 98 -19.82 -22.82 9.76
N GLU A 99 -19.98 -24.00 9.17
CA GLU A 99 -20.74 -24.23 7.93
C GLU A 99 -22.17 -23.73 8.01
N LYS A 100 -22.77 -23.76 9.23
CA LYS A 100 -24.13 -23.23 9.45
C LYS A 100 -24.31 -21.76 9.17
N TYR A 101 -23.22 -20.97 9.17
CA TYR A 101 -23.24 -19.52 8.93
C TYR A 101 -22.58 -19.11 7.63
N THR A 102 -21.75 -19.98 7.06
CA THR A 102 -20.88 -19.61 5.95
C THR A 102 -21.14 -20.44 4.71
N LYS A 103 -21.28 -19.78 3.58
CA LYS A 103 -21.27 -20.41 2.25
C LYS A 103 -19.92 -20.10 1.59
N ASP A 104 -19.18 -21.14 1.21
CA ASP A 104 -17.94 -20.96 0.44
C ASP A 104 -18.31 -20.63 -1.02
N ILE A 105 -17.90 -19.46 -1.49
CA ILE A 105 -18.14 -18.96 -2.85
C ILE A 105 -16.83 -18.77 -3.63
N THR A 106 -15.72 -19.29 -3.13
CA THR A 106 -14.39 -19.09 -3.69
C THR A 106 -14.32 -19.43 -5.17
N ASN A 107 -14.76 -20.64 -5.54
CA ASN A 107 -14.69 -21.09 -6.92
C ASN A 107 -15.59 -20.27 -7.84
N GLU A 108 -16.80 -19.94 -7.40
CA GLU A 108 -17.74 -19.12 -8.17
C GLU A 108 -17.13 -17.75 -8.52
N VAL A 109 -16.53 -17.10 -7.52
CA VAL A 109 -15.87 -15.80 -7.70
C VAL A 109 -14.61 -15.93 -8.57
N PHE A 110 -13.81 -16.96 -8.35
CA PHE A 110 -12.60 -17.23 -9.14
C PHE A 110 -12.91 -17.44 -10.62
N ASP A 111 -13.92 -18.22 -10.93
CA ASP A 111 -14.32 -18.51 -12.32
C ASP A 111 -14.87 -17.25 -13.00
N ARG A 112 -15.62 -16.42 -12.27
CA ARG A 112 -16.10 -15.14 -12.76
C ARG A 112 -14.95 -14.20 -13.11
N VAL A 113 -13.98 -14.02 -12.21
CA VAL A 113 -12.81 -13.15 -12.43
C VAL A 113 -11.93 -13.68 -13.55
N LYS A 114 -11.64 -14.98 -13.59
CA LYS A 114 -10.89 -15.61 -14.69
C LYS A 114 -11.61 -15.47 -16.03
N GLY A 115 -12.92 -15.65 -16.04
CA GLY A 115 -13.75 -15.48 -17.23
C GLY A 115 -13.72 -14.04 -17.76
N THR A 116 -13.67 -13.06 -16.87
CA THR A 116 -13.51 -11.64 -17.24
C THR A 116 -12.11 -11.39 -17.80
N LEU A 117 -11.07 -11.92 -17.16
CA LEU A 117 -9.68 -11.79 -17.63
C LEU A 117 -9.42 -12.50 -18.94
N SER A 118 -10.03 -13.68 -19.18
CA SER A 118 -9.86 -14.43 -20.44
C SER A 118 -10.62 -13.81 -21.63
N LYS A 119 -11.72 -13.11 -21.38
CA LYS A 119 -12.44 -12.35 -22.41
C LYS A 119 -11.73 -11.04 -22.80
N ALA A 120 -10.74 -10.63 -22.00
CA ALA A 120 -9.87 -9.45 -22.26
C ALA A 120 -8.60 -9.77 -23.08
N ALA A 121 -8.41 -11.02 -23.60
CA ALA A 121 -7.35 -11.35 -24.55
C ALA A 121 -7.81 -11.01 -26.00
N PRO A 122 -6.94 -10.49 -26.88
CA PRO A 122 -7.27 -9.49 -27.88
C PRO A 122 -8.02 -10.03 -29.08
N ALA A 123 -9.26 -9.61 -29.27
CA ALA A 123 -9.84 -9.42 -30.60
C ALA A 123 -9.71 -7.92 -30.94
N THR A 124 -8.96 -7.64 -31.97
CA THR A 124 -8.76 -6.33 -32.59
C THR A 124 -10.10 -5.62 -32.84
N SER A 125 -10.16 -4.40 -32.41
CA SER A 125 -10.92 -3.25 -32.87
C SER A 125 -11.98 -2.68 -31.92
N SER A 126 -11.67 -1.43 -31.51
CA SER A 126 -12.56 -0.30 -31.27
C SER A 126 -13.78 -0.49 -30.34
N VAL A 127 -13.61 -0.18 -29.09
CA VAL A 127 -14.25 0.95 -28.37
C VAL A 127 -13.34 1.26 -27.16
N ALA A 128 -12.64 2.35 -27.26
CA ALA A 128 -11.77 2.85 -26.22
C ALA A 128 -12.64 3.54 -25.17
N GLU A 129 -12.95 2.85 -24.08
CA GLU A 129 -13.03 3.52 -22.80
C GLU A 129 -11.62 3.52 -22.20
N LYS A 130 -11.06 4.71 -22.21
CA LYS A 130 -9.71 5.06 -21.81
C LYS A 130 -9.53 4.84 -20.31
N THR A 131 -9.10 3.66 -19.86
CA THR A 131 -8.04 3.64 -18.87
C THR A 131 -6.75 3.88 -19.63
N LYS A 132 -6.39 5.15 -19.81
CA LYS A 132 -5.04 5.55 -20.12
C LYS A 132 -4.15 4.89 -19.08
N SER A 133 -3.31 3.94 -19.49
CA SER A 133 -1.98 3.83 -18.91
C SER A 133 -1.34 5.19 -19.20
N GLU A 134 -1.47 6.13 -18.28
CA GLU A 134 -0.73 7.38 -18.37
C GLU A 134 0.72 6.96 -18.37
N VAL A 135 1.38 7.17 -19.50
CA VAL A 135 2.83 7.02 -19.60
C VAL A 135 3.38 7.96 -18.54
N LEU A 136 3.86 7.40 -17.43
CA LEU A 136 4.42 8.16 -16.33
C LEU A 136 5.55 9.03 -16.87
N ASP A 137 5.50 10.32 -16.59
CA ASP A 137 6.50 11.29 -17.05
C ASP A 137 7.80 11.10 -16.28
N GLN A 138 8.73 10.38 -16.87
CA GLN A 138 10.06 10.11 -16.32
C GLN A 138 11.00 11.33 -16.36
N SER A 139 10.55 12.48 -16.82
CA SER A 139 11.30 13.73 -16.71
C SER A 139 11.08 14.46 -15.38
N LYS A 140 10.13 14.01 -14.57
CA LYS A 140 9.68 14.67 -13.34
C LYS A 140 9.81 13.77 -12.13
N VAL A 141 10.17 14.36 -11.00
CA VAL A 141 10.19 13.70 -9.67
C VAL A 141 9.38 14.53 -8.69
N PHE A 142 8.45 13.88 -8.02
CA PHE A 142 7.62 14.51 -7.00
C PHE A 142 8.36 14.57 -5.67
N ILE A 143 8.33 15.70 -4.96
CA ILE A 143 8.97 15.87 -3.66
C ILE A 143 7.91 16.20 -2.61
N VAL A 144 7.73 15.27 -1.68
CA VAL A 144 6.92 15.43 -0.48
C VAL A 144 7.80 15.84 0.68
N HIS A 145 7.42 16.90 1.41
CA HIS A 145 8.24 17.43 2.49
C HIS A 145 7.39 17.97 3.65
N GLY A 146 8.01 18.05 4.84
CA GLY A 146 7.45 18.71 6.02
C GLY A 146 7.81 20.20 6.06
N ARG A 147 8.42 20.61 7.20
CA ARG A 147 8.81 22.01 7.47
C ARG A 147 10.31 22.27 7.31
N ASP A 148 11.09 21.26 6.95
CA ASP A 148 12.54 21.39 6.74
C ASP A 148 12.81 21.88 5.32
N ASP A 149 12.94 23.22 5.18
CA ASP A 149 13.19 23.85 3.89
C ASP A 149 14.58 23.51 3.34
N LEU A 150 15.57 23.27 4.21
CA LEU A 150 16.92 22.91 3.77
C LEU A 150 16.91 21.52 3.09
N ALA A 151 16.28 20.54 3.72
CA ALA A 151 16.12 19.21 3.15
C ALA A 151 15.36 19.26 1.81
N LYS A 152 14.26 20.04 1.75
CA LYS A 152 13.46 20.26 0.53
C LYS A 152 14.33 20.82 -0.61
N ILE A 153 15.04 21.91 -0.34
CA ILE A 153 15.88 22.58 -1.34
C ILE A 153 17.02 21.66 -1.80
N SER A 154 17.66 20.94 -0.88
CA SER A 154 18.72 19.99 -1.19
C SER A 154 18.23 18.87 -2.11
N ALA A 155 17.09 18.27 -1.80
CA ALA A 155 16.49 17.22 -2.63
C ALA A 155 16.10 17.76 -4.03
N ALA A 156 15.48 18.94 -4.11
CA ALA A 156 15.10 19.56 -5.38
C ALA A 156 16.32 19.85 -6.27
N ARG A 157 17.36 20.46 -5.71
CA ARG A 157 18.60 20.75 -6.44
C ARG A 157 19.31 19.50 -6.93
N PHE A 158 19.27 18.43 -6.13
CA PHE A 158 19.84 17.16 -6.57
C PHE A 158 19.07 16.57 -7.76
N VAL A 159 17.74 16.55 -7.70
CA VAL A 159 16.90 16.12 -8.83
C VAL A 159 17.17 16.94 -10.08
N GLU A 160 17.29 18.26 -9.96
CA GLU A 160 17.61 19.18 -11.07
C GLU A 160 19.03 18.96 -11.61
N LYS A 161 20.02 18.68 -10.75
CA LYS A 161 21.40 18.33 -11.16
C LYS A 161 21.42 17.07 -12.04
N LEU A 162 20.52 16.12 -11.80
CA LEU A 162 20.35 14.93 -12.64
C LEU A 162 19.68 15.23 -14.00
N GLY A 163 19.22 16.47 -14.23
CA GLY A 163 18.51 16.87 -15.46
C GLY A 163 17.01 16.58 -15.42
N LEU A 164 16.46 16.32 -14.24
CA LEU A 164 15.04 16.04 -14.01
C LEU A 164 14.34 17.29 -13.43
N LYS A 165 13.03 17.36 -13.55
CA LYS A 165 12.23 18.44 -12.98
C LYS A 165 11.70 18.05 -11.60
N ALA A 166 12.06 18.79 -10.56
CA ALA A 166 11.50 18.66 -9.24
C ALA A 166 10.09 19.29 -9.18
N ILE A 167 9.10 18.55 -8.69
CA ILE A 167 7.73 19.03 -8.44
C ILE A 167 7.49 19.05 -6.95
N ILE A 168 7.34 20.25 -6.38
CA ILE A 168 7.10 20.46 -4.94
C ILE A 168 5.65 20.88 -4.74
N LEU A 169 4.89 20.10 -3.97
CA LEU A 169 3.45 20.24 -3.84
C LEU A 169 3.01 21.58 -3.22
N HIS A 170 3.72 22.04 -2.19
CA HIS A 170 3.39 23.29 -1.50
C HIS A 170 3.65 24.56 -2.32
N GLU A 171 4.48 24.49 -3.34
CA GLU A 171 4.78 25.61 -4.24
C GLU A 171 3.77 25.74 -5.38
N GLN A 172 2.90 24.73 -5.55
CA GLN A 172 1.83 24.80 -6.55
C GLN A 172 0.65 25.64 -6.04
N VAL A 173 0.11 26.50 -6.91
CA VAL A 173 -1.01 27.40 -6.56
C VAL A 173 -2.18 26.59 -6.01
N SER A 174 -2.64 26.95 -4.82
CA SER A 174 -3.64 26.15 -4.11
C SER A 174 -5.04 26.17 -4.72
N GLY A 175 -5.43 27.25 -5.40
CA GLY A 175 -6.72 27.38 -6.10
C GLY A 175 -7.95 26.81 -5.35
N GLY A 176 -7.90 26.74 -4.01
CA GLY A 176 -8.96 26.09 -3.20
C GLY A 176 -8.95 24.56 -3.19
N LYS A 177 -7.94 23.91 -3.78
CA LYS A 177 -7.87 22.44 -3.91
C LYS A 177 -7.36 21.78 -2.64
N THR A 178 -7.86 20.58 -2.37
CA THR A 178 -7.36 19.69 -1.32
C THR A 178 -5.97 19.16 -1.68
N ILE A 179 -5.24 18.62 -0.69
CA ILE A 179 -3.96 17.94 -0.91
C ILE A 179 -4.09 16.79 -1.92
N ILE A 180 -5.18 16.02 -1.82
CA ILE A 180 -5.43 14.89 -2.74
C ILE A 180 -5.58 15.38 -4.17
N GLU A 181 -6.42 16.38 -4.42
CA GLU A 181 -6.62 16.96 -5.76
C GLU A 181 -5.33 17.51 -6.36
N LYS A 182 -4.47 18.14 -5.55
CA LYS A 182 -3.15 18.61 -6.00
C LYS A 182 -2.22 17.45 -6.36
N ILE A 183 -2.20 16.39 -5.56
CA ILE A 183 -1.43 15.20 -5.87
C ILE A 183 -1.95 14.58 -7.17
N GLU A 184 -3.28 14.47 -7.36
CA GLU A 184 -3.89 13.91 -8.56
C GLU A 184 -3.57 14.69 -9.83
N GLU A 185 -3.55 16.01 -9.77
CA GLU A 185 -3.16 16.84 -10.91
C GLU A 185 -1.69 16.71 -11.32
N HIS A 186 -0.84 16.37 -10.36
CA HIS A 186 0.59 16.24 -10.58
C HIS A 186 1.09 14.78 -10.61
N THR A 187 0.21 13.80 -10.49
CA THR A 187 0.56 12.35 -10.45
C THR A 187 1.01 11.78 -11.80
N ASN A 188 1.09 12.58 -12.86
CA ASN A 188 1.77 12.15 -14.08
C ASN A 188 3.30 12.18 -13.91
N VAL A 189 3.81 11.86 -12.71
CA VAL A 189 5.23 11.71 -12.41
C VAL A 189 5.55 10.24 -12.25
N GLY A 190 6.72 9.80 -12.69
CA GLY A 190 7.13 8.41 -12.61
C GLY A 190 7.80 8.04 -11.27
N PHE A 191 8.13 9.02 -10.41
CA PHE A 191 8.84 8.76 -9.14
C PHE A 191 8.55 9.83 -8.09
N ALA A 192 8.56 9.44 -6.81
CA ALA A 192 8.42 10.34 -5.68
C ALA A 192 9.55 10.18 -4.64
N LEU A 193 10.06 11.31 -4.16
CA LEU A 193 10.92 11.41 -2.97
C LEU A 193 10.10 11.93 -1.80
N VAL A 194 10.14 11.24 -0.67
CA VAL A 194 9.40 11.62 0.53
C VAL A 194 10.38 11.92 1.65
N LEU A 195 10.37 13.16 2.15
CA LEU A 195 11.33 13.64 3.13
C LEU A 195 10.78 13.46 4.56
N TYR A 196 11.32 12.49 5.27
CA TYR A 196 11.08 12.26 6.68
C TYR A 196 12.05 13.09 7.51
N THR A 197 11.60 14.24 7.97
CA THR A 197 12.37 15.16 8.82
C THR A 197 11.63 15.38 10.16
N PRO A 198 12.33 15.68 11.27
CA PRO A 198 11.73 15.76 12.61
C PRO A 198 10.89 17.03 12.77
N CYS A 199 9.72 17.07 12.13
CA CYS A 199 8.82 18.22 12.10
C CYS A 199 7.79 18.23 13.23
N ASP A 200 7.39 17.04 13.67
CA ASP A 200 6.39 16.82 14.71
C ASP A 200 6.96 15.86 15.78
N SER A 201 6.29 15.75 16.92
CA SER A 201 6.59 14.75 17.95
C SER A 201 5.34 13.97 18.31
N GLY A 202 5.48 12.69 18.70
CA GLY A 202 4.38 11.85 19.12
C GLY A 202 4.82 10.49 19.60
N GLY A 203 3.89 9.71 20.14
CA GLY A 203 4.14 8.38 20.70
C GLY A 203 2.87 7.78 21.25
N LEU A 204 2.97 6.63 21.91
CA LEU A 204 1.87 6.04 22.65
C LEU A 204 1.54 6.91 23.87
N VAL A 205 0.29 6.90 24.29
CA VAL A 205 -0.13 7.59 25.50
C VAL A 205 0.63 7.03 26.70
N GLY A 206 1.36 7.89 27.41
CA GLY A 206 2.19 7.50 28.56
C GLY A 206 3.68 7.31 28.25
N ASP A 207 4.07 7.23 26.97
CA ASP A 207 5.46 7.15 26.55
C ASP A 207 6.07 8.56 26.32
N GLN A 208 7.40 8.61 26.30
CA GLN A 208 8.10 9.82 25.87
C GLN A 208 7.90 10.03 24.35
N PRO A 209 7.46 11.23 23.93
CA PRO A 209 7.26 11.52 22.52
C PRO A 209 8.57 11.38 21.72
N LYS A 210 8.51 10.76 20.56
CA LYS A 210 9.62 10.66 19.60
C LYS A 210 9.45 11.68 18.49
N SER A 211 10.55 12.14 17.92
CA SER A 211 10.54 12.98 16.73
C SER A 211 10.03 12.17 15.52
N ARG A 212 9.11 12.75 14.75
CA ARG A 212 8.53 12.11 13.57
C ARG A 212 8.25 13.10 12.46
N ALA A 213 8.06 12.59 11.25
CA ALA A 213 7.63 13.40 10.14
C ALA A 213 6.22 13.99 10.40
N ARG A 214 5.94 15.12 9.76
CA ARG A 214 4.60 15.72 9.76
C ARG A 214 3.57 14.68 9.30
N GLN A 215 2.41 14.65 9.96
CA GLN A 215 1.35 13.67 9.64
C GLN A 215 0.93 13.70 8.16
N ASN A 216 0.90 14.88 7.53
CA ASN A 216 0.59 15.00 6.11
C ASN A 216 1.63 14.27 5.24
N VAL A 217 2.92 14.33 5.58
CA VAL A 217 3.98 13.62 4.84
C VAL A 217 3.76 12.11 4.89
N VAL A 218 3.37 11.58 6.04
CA VAL A 218 3.06 10.14 6.20
C VAL A 218 1.84 9.75 5.36
N PHE A 219 0.80 10.58 5.38
CA PHE A 219 -0.40 10.37 4.56
C PHE A 219 -0.09 10.41 3.05
N GLU A 220 0.64 11.44 2.61
CA GLU A 220 1.06 11.62 1.21
C GLU A 220 1.95 10.47 0.75
N HIS A 221 2.85 9.96 1.62
CA HIS A 221 3.67 8.79 1.35
C HIS A 221 2.81 7.54 1.06
N GLY A 222 1.84 7.23 1.93
CA GLY A 222 0.93 6.10 1.74
C GLY A 222 0.12 6.23 0.45
N TYR A 223 -0.37 7.44 0.15
CA TYR A 223 -1.10 7.72 -1.09
C TYR A 223 -0.24 7.49 -2.34
N LEU A 224 1.01 7.99 -2.33
CA LEU A 224 1.94 7.83 -3.46
C LEU A 224 2.37 6.38 -3.68
N ILE A 225 2.56 5.61 -2.61
CA ILE A 225 2.80 4.17 -2.70
C ILE A 225 1.64 3.47 -3.41
N SER A 226 0.41 3.81 -3.05
CA SER A 226 -0.79 3.26 -3.69
C SER A 226 -0.91 3.64 -5.16
N LYS A 227 -0.55 4.88 -5.51
CA LYS A 227 -0.72 5.43 -6.85
C LYS A 227 0.40 5.05 -7.83
N LEU A 228 1.65 5.12 -7.39
CA LEU A 228 2.83 4.89 -8.23
C LEU A 228 3.40 3.46 -8.08
N GLY A 229 3.04 2.77 -7.01
CA GLY A 229 3.70 1.55 -6.59
C GLY A 229 4.99 1.81 -5.81
N ARG A 230 5.30 0.94 -4.85
CA ARG A 230 6.42 1.10 -3.89
C ARG A 230 7.80 1.22 -4.54
N ARG A 231 8.00 0.66 -5.75
CA ARG A 231 9.27 0.76 -6.49
C ARG A 231 9.54 2.15 -7.07
N HIS A 232 8.53 3.00 -7.08
CA HIS A 232 8.56 4.36 -7.59
C HIS A 232 8.50 5.41 -6.47
N VAL A 233 8.70 4.98 -5.21
CA VAL A 233 8.69 5.87 -4.04
C VAL A 233 9.90 5.56 -3.17
N CYS A 234 10.71 6.58 -2.88
CA CYS A 234 11.86 6.49 -2.00
C CYS A 234 11.72 7.50 -0.85
N ALA A 235 11.85 7.04 0.38
CA ALA A 235 11.82 7.89 1.57
C ALA A 235 13.25 8.25 2.00
N LEU A 236 13.52 9.56 2.10
CA LEU A 236 14.75 10.11 2.69
C LEU A 236 14.50 10.41 4.16
N VAL A 237 15.23 9.78 5.06
CA VAL A 237 14.99 9.84 6.50
C VAL A 237 16.15 10.55 7.20
N LYS A 238 15.87 11.70 7.82
CA LYS A 238 16.82 12.40 8.67
C LYS A 238 16.98 11.66 10.01
N ASP A 239 18.20 11.63 10.50
CA ASP A 239 18.53 10.92 11.74
C ASP A 239 17.61 11.33 12.91
N GLY A 240 17.29 10.35 13.76
CA GLY A 240 16.39 10.52 14.90
C GLY A 240 14.90 10.65 14.56
N THR A 241 14.50 10.53 13.28
CA THR A 241 13.11 10.59 12.86
C THR A 241 12.48 9.19 12.89
N GLU A 242 11.39 9.03 13.64
CA GLU A 242 10.59 7.79 13.64
C GLU A 242 9.92 7.59 12.29
N VAL A 243 9.99 6.37 11.77
CA VAL A 243 9.35 5.95 10.51
C VAL A 243 8.30 4.87 10.77
N PRO A 244 7.25 4.77 9.95
CA PRO A 244 6.30 3.66 10.03
C PRO A 244 7.01 2.32 9.79
N ASN A 245 6.86 1.36 10.71
CA ASN A 245 7.57 0.08 10.66
C ASN A 245 6.91 -0.96 9.74
N ASP A 246 5.62 -0.76 9.40
CA ASP A 246 4.81 -1.77 8.69
C ASP A 246 4.74 -1.56 7.18
N ILE A 247 5.54 -0.64 6.62
CA ILE A 247 5.61 -0.41 5.17
C ILE A 247 6.76 -1.23 4.59
N SER A 248 6.56 -2.54 4.43
CA SER A 248 7.56 -3.41 3.82
C SER A 248 7.74 -3.14 2.33
N GLY A 249 8.99 -3.21 1.86
CA GLY A 249 9.34 -3.02 0.45
C GLY A 249 9.43 -1.56 -0.02
N VAL A 250 9.31 -0.60 0.89
CA VAL A 250 9.68 0.81 0.64
C VAL A 250 11.16 1.00 0.93
N VAL A 251 11.83 1.73 0.05
CA VAL A 251 13.25 2.06 0.23
C VAL A 251 13.37 3.27 1.16
N TYR A 252 13.95 3.06 2.33
CA TYR A 252 14.35 4.11 3.27
C TYR A 252 15.83 4.40 3.12
N VAL A 253 16.18 5.62 2.74
CA VAL A 253 17.56 6.08 2.57
C VAL A 253 17.88 7.12 3.65
N PRO A 254 18.96 6.96 4.42
CA PRO A 254 19.38 8.01 5.36
C PRO A 254 19.65 9.34 4.64
N LEU A 255 19.01 10.41 5.08
CA LEU A 255 19.29 11.77 4.62
C LEU A 255 20.43 12.36 5.45
N ASP A 256 21.65 12.05 5.06
CA ASP A 256 22.86 12.51 5.71
C ASP A 256 23.36 13.86 5.18
N ASP A 257 24.12 14.58 5.99
CA ASP A 257 24.65 15.89 5.62
C ASP A 257 25.85 15.82 4.64
N HIS A 258 26.38 14.60 4.40
CA HIS A 258 27.54 14.38 3.53
C HIS A 258 27.14 14.00 2.09
N GLY A 259 25.84 13.82 1.85
CA GLY A 259 25.29 13.55 0.52
C GLY A 259 25.42 12.10 0.04
N ALA A 260 25.67 11.12 0.93
CA ALA A 260 25.70 9.71 0.54
C ALA A 260 24.37 9.23 -0.05
N TRP A 261 23.25 9.84 0.36
CA TRP A 261 21.92 9.60 -0.17
C TRP A 261 21.78 9.89 -1.69
N HIS A 262 22.62 10.77 -2.27
CA HIS A 262 22.58 11.08 -3.69
C HIS A 262 22.76 9.82 -4.55
N LEU A 263 23.77 8.99 -4.22
CA LEU A 263 24.03 7.76 -4.96
C LEU A 263 22.88 6.75 -4.82
N ALA A 264 22.31 6.64 -3.62
CA ALA A 264 21.19 5.75 -3.36
C ALA A 264 19.94 6.17 -4.18
N VAL A 265 19.57 7.44 -4.13
CA VAL A 265 18.42 7.98 -4.90
C VAL A 265 18.65 7.85 -6.41
N ALA A 266 19.84 8.11 -6.90
CA ALA A 266 20.14 7.95 -8.33
C ALA A 266 19.98 6.49 -8.80
N LYS A 267 20.35 5.51 -7.95
CA LYS A 267 20.14 4.09 -8.23
C LYS A 267 18.65 3.75 -8.26
N GLU A 268 17.86 4.26 -7.29
CA GLU A 268 16.41 4.02 -7.27
C GLU A 268 15.70 4.64 -8.48
N LEU A 269 16.06 5.84 -8.89
CA LEU A 269 15.57 6.46 -10.12
C LEU A 269 15.87 5.60 -11.35
N ARG A 270 17.08 5.05 -11.46
CA ARG A 270 17.43 4.14 -12.56
C ARG A 270 16.64 2.85 -12.52
N ASN A 271 16.44 2.27 -11.33
CA ASN A 271 15.60 1.07 -11.13
C ASN A 271 14.14 1.33 -11.55
N ALA A 272 13.67 2.56 -11.39
CA ALA A 272 12.36 3.02 -11.82
C ALA A 272 12.29 3.39 -13.32
N GLY A 273 13.37 3.20 -14.08
CA GLY A 273 13.42 3.42 -15.53
C GLY A 273 13.84 4.83 -15.95
N TYR A 274 14.30 5.69 -15.03
CA TYR A 274 14.79 7.02 -15.38
C TYR A 274 16.17 6.98 -16.04
N GLY A 275 16.35 7.77 -17.08
CA GLY A 275 17.64 7.92 -17.79
C GLY A 275 18.65 8.79 -17.03
N VAL A 276 19.03 8.39 -15.80
CA VAL A 276 19.96 9.16 -14.96
C VAL A 276 21.40 8.89 -15.33
N ASP A 277 22.16 9.97 -15.60
CA ASP A 277 23.61 9.93 -15.75
C ASP A 277 24.31 9.89 -14.38
N MET A 278 24.91 8.75 -14.06
CA MET A 278 25.57 8.52 -12.77
C MET A 278 26.81 9.40 -12.55
N ASN A 279 27.40 9.94 -13.62
CA ASN A 279 28.54 10.86 -13.50
C ASN A 279 28.14 12.23 -12.91
N LYS A 280 26.85 12.54 -12.91
CA LYS A 280 26.31 13.77 -12.31
C LYS A 280 25.99 13.63 -10.80
N VAL A 281 26.20 12.46 -10.25
CA VAL A 281 25.83 12.18 -8.83
C VAL A 281 26.89 12.75 -7.85
N THR A 282 28.14 12.86 -8.27
CA THR A 282 29.27 13.41 -7.49
C THR A 282 29.32 14.92 -7.49
#